data_dd4a381ed85edd31b672b85226cfd6c6
#
_entry.id   dd4a381ed85edd31b672b85226cfd6c6
#
_cell.length_a   1.000
_cell.length_b   1.000
_cell.length_c   1.000
_cell.angle_alpha   90.00
_cell.angle_beta   90.00
_cell.angle_gamma   90.00
#
_symmetry.space_group_name_H-M   'P 1'
#
loop_
_entity.id
_entity.type
_entity.pdbx_description
1 polymer ?
#
loop_
_entity_poly.entity_id
_entity_poly.type
_entity_poly.pdbx_seq_one_letter_code
_entity_poly.pdbx_strand_id
1 'polypeptide(L)'
;MKKAPLVLFSILLLGLFGCEALNTENKKANSDDKIVKEDEEKTVKEDEEVKSLYTVDSYMKSVEENLEAKSEILISNIKELHKYTIYSKVELLDFVAFVDDPSEFDLSITMFSMDRQANEVFNEGKDSTIFAGSLGMIENVRYTHLLGNQTDDFWDFYEKNEEEINLAEKQAFATWVADCWKKADGQAITLPAYFSLHDDYESFDLKKNQWVTDDEKWFY
;
A
#
# COMPACT_ATOMS: atom_id res chain seq x y z
N MET A 1 41.14 15.54 -14.41
CA MET A 1 41.42 14.26 -13.78
C MET A 1 41.39 14.44 -12.27
N LYS A 2 40.30 14.11 -11.59
CA LYS A 2 40.25 13.97 -10.12
C LYS A 2 39.50 12.69 -9.82
N LYS A 3 40.17 11.73 -9.18
CA LYS A 3 39.68 10.43 -8.81
C LYS A 3 38.80 10.55 -7.55
N ALA A 4 37.62 9.95 -7.56
CA ALA A 4 36.78 9.76 -6.37
C ALA A 4 37.22 8.50 -5.62
N PRO A 5 37.16 8.45 -4.28
CA PRO A 5 37.53 7.28 -3.52
C PRO A 5 36.34 6.30 -3.38
N LEU A 6 36.70 5.05 -3.60
CA LEU A 6 35.88 3.86 -3.36
C LEU A 6 35.74 3.65 -1.84
N VAL A 7 34.54 3.66 -1.30
CA VAL A 7 34.29 3.27 0.09
C VAL A 7 33.81 1.82 0.11
N LEU A 8 34.71 0.93 0.57
CA LEU A 8 34.40 -0.46 0.90
C LEU A 8 33.68 -0.47 2.27
N PHE A 9 32.48 -1.01 2.32
CA PHE A 9 31.87 -1.40 3.59
C PHE A 9 32.08 -2.89 3.83
N SER A 10 32.88 -3.18 4.83
CA SER A 10 33.19 -4.53 5.32
C SER A 10 32.00 -5.06 6.12
N ILE A 11 31.55 -6.24 5.72
CA ILE A 11 30.64 -7.09 6.48
C ILE A 11 31.44 -7.79 7.58
N LEU A 12 31.04 -7.61 8.82
CA LEU A 12 31.57 -8.38 9.96
C LEU A 12 30.49 -9.36 10.42
N LEU A 13 30.71 -10.63 10.11
CA LEU A 13 30.07 -11.81 10.71
C LEU A 13 30.80 -12.14 12.01
N LEU A 14 30.07 -12.52 13.05
CA LEU A 14 30.43 -13.39 14.21
C LEU A 14 29.37 -13.12 15.29
N GLY A 15 28.74 -14.06 15.97
CA GLY A 15 29.16 -15.42 16.25
C GLY A 15 28.09 -16.20 16.99
N LEU A 16 28.27 -17.46 16.90
CA LEU A 16 27.62 -18.59 17.57
C LEU A 16 27.83 -18.57 19.10
N PHE A 17 26.82 -18.97 19.85
CA PHE A 17 26.88 -19.70 21.14
C PHE A 17 25.45 -20.10 21.44
N GLY A 18 25.05 -21.30 21.74
CA GLY A 18 25.72 -22.44 22.34
C GLY A 18 24.66 -23.11 23.20
N CYS A 19 24.40 -24.37 22.98
CA CYS A 19 23.54 -25.26 23.75
C CYS A 19 23.87 -25.28 25.25
N GLU A 20 22.83 -25.48 26.07
CA GLU A 20 22.98 -26.43 27.18
C GLU A 20 21.63 -27.01 27.60
N ALA A 21 21.58 -28.33 27.49
CA ALA A 21 20.54 -29.18 28.01
C ALA A 21 20.84 -29.49 29.48
N LEU A 22 19.82 -29.47 30.34
CA LEU A 22 19.89 -30.11 31.65
C LEU A 22 18.65 -30.97 31.87
N ASN A 23 18.96 -32.24 31.83
CA ASN A 23 18.19 -33.40 32.22
C ASN A 23 18.13 -33.53 33.72
N THR A 24 17.01 -33.77 34.34
CA THR A 24 16.95 -34.43 35.65
C THR A 24 15.71 -35.30 35.77
N GLU A 25 15.99 -36.59 35.85
CA GLU A 25 15.08 -37.68 36.24
C GLU A 25 14.75 -37.66 37.73
N ASN A 26 13.67 -38.35 38.02
CA ASN A 26 13.29 -39.16 39.17
C ASN A 26 12.12 -38.61 40.00
N LYS A 27 11.09 -39.40 40.37
CA LYS A 27 10.99 -40.76 40.88
C LYS A 27 9.53 -41.19 40.99
N LYS A 28 9.31 -42.50 40.82
CA LYS A 28 8.12 -43.27 41.13
C LYS A 28 7.63 -43.16 42.56
N ALA A 29 6.31 -43.24 42.77
CA ALA A 29 5.72 -44.07 43.82
C ALA A 29 4.23 -44.36 43.54
N ASN A 30 3.90 -45.62 43.64
CA ASN A 30 2.62 -46.33 43.59
C ASN A 30 1.59 -45.81 44.61
N SER A 31 0.29 -45.88 44.34
CA SER A 31 -0.61 -46.94 44.88
C SER A 31 -2.07 -46.65 44.64
N ASP A 32 -2.75 -47.66 44.15
CA ASP A 32 -4.09 -48.20 44.50
C ASP A 32 -5.40 -47.43 44.22
N ASP A 33 -6.13 -48.07 43.36
CA ASP A 33 -7.57 -48.36 43.36
C ASP A 33 -8.59 -47.35 43.91
N LYS A 34 -9.40 -46.80 42.95
CA LYS A 34 -10.87 -46.85 43.14
C LYS A 34 -11.58 -46.59 41.83
N ILE A 35 -12.31 -47.63 41.38
CA ILE A 35 -13.31 -47.55 40.32
C ILE A 35 -14.46 -46.67 40.83
N VAL A 36 -14.66 -45.53 40.19
CA VAL A 36 -15.94 -44.81 40.25
C VAL A 36 -16.38 -44.57 38.82
N LYS A 37 -17.51 -45.16 38.47
CA LYS A 37 -18.26 -44.82 37.26
C LYS A 37 -18.78 -43.40 37.44
N GLU A 38 -18.40 -42.53 36.59
CA GLU A 38 -19.06 -41.23 36.47
C GLU A 38 -19.41 -40.95 35.02
N ASP A 39 -20.60 -40.48 34.89
CA ASP A 39 -21.37 -40.17 33.73
C ASP A 39 -20.59 -39.35 32.69
N GLU A 40 -20.71 -39.77 31.43
CA GLU A 40 -20.32 -38.93 30.26
C GLU A 40 -21.22 -37.68 30.21
N GLU A 41 -20.83 -36.65 30.89
CA GLU A 41 -21.35 -35.31 30.66
C GLU A 41 -20.72 -34.78 29.37
N LYS A 42 -21.46 -34.89 28.29
CA LYS A 42 -21.20 -34.34 26.99
C LYS A 42 -21.22 -32.82 27.11
N THR A 43 -20.08 -32.23 27.49
CA THR A 43 -19.87 -30.79 27.33
C THR A 43 -19.82 -30.51 25.83
N VAL A 44 -20.96 -30.12 25.30
CA VAL A 44 -21.03 -29.35 24.06
C VAL A 44 -20.31 -28.07 24.35
N LYS A 45 -19.06 -27.98 23.90
CA LYS A 45 -18.42 -26.69 23.75
C LYS A 45 -19.14 -26.02 22.57
N GLU A 46 -20.07 -25.13 22.89
CA GLU A 46 -20.45 -24.07 21.99
C GLU A 46 -19.14 -23.31 21.71
N ASP A 47 -18.61 -23.43 20.50
CA ASP A 47 -17.61 -22.51 20.00
C ASP A 47 -18.32 -21.15 19.96
N GLU A 48 -18.18 -20.37 21.03
CA GLU A 48 -18.45 -18.94 20.97
C GLU A 48 -17.48 -18.40 19.93
N GLU A 49 -17.99 -18.12 18.73
CA GLU A 49 -17.30 -17.36 17.71
C GLU A 49 -16.90 -16.04 18.40
N VAL A 50 -15.63 -15.92 18.76
CA VAL A 50 -15.08 -14.66 19.24
C VAL A 50 -15.26 -13.66 18.11
N LYS A 51 -16.29 -12.82 18.24
CA LYS A 51 -16.63 -11.81 17.24
C LYS A 51 -15.42 -10.89 17.14
N SER A 52 -14.69 -10.98 16.02
CA SER A 52 -13.55 -10.11 15.77
C SER A 52 -13.94 -8.66 15.98
N LEU A 53 -13.11 -7.91 16.69
CA LEU A 53 -13.28 -6.46 16.89
C LEU A 53 -13.17 -5.70 15.56
N TYR A 54 -12.57 -6.31 14.55
CA TYR A 54 -12.33 -5.74 13.23
C TYR A 54 -13.18 -6.45 12.17
N THR A 55 -13.69 -5.66 11.22
CA THR A 55 -14.36 -6.13 10.02
C THR A 55 -13.78 -5.39 8.81
N VAL A 56 -13.84 -5.98 7.62
CA VAL A 56 -13.39 -5.32 6.39
C VAL A 56 -14.11 -3.99 6.20
N ASP A 57 -15.43 -3.93 6.46
CA ASP A 57 -16.21 -2.68 6.37
C ASP A 57 -15.70 -1.58 7.31
N SER A 58 -15.39 -1.92 8.58
CA SER A 58 -14.88 -0.95 9.53
C SER A 58 -13.47 -0.47 9.18
N TYR A 59 -12.65 -1.37 8.66
CA TYR A 59 -11.33 -1.06 8.17
C TYR A 59 -11.39 -0.13 6.95
N MET A 60 -12.15 -0.49 5.92
CA MET A 60 -12.29 0.31 4.70
C MET A 60 -12.91 1.68 4.95
N LYS A 61 -13.87 1.77 5.87
CA LYS A 61 -14.39 3.07 6.29
C LYS A 61 -13.30 3.98 6.88
N SER A 62 -12.39 3.42 7.68
CA SER A 62 -11.24 4.19 8.19
C SER A 62 -10.30 4.63 7.05
N VAL A 63 -10.05 3.77 6.08
CA VAL A 63 -9.25 4.10 4.88
C VAL A 63 -9.88 5.27 4.13
N GLU A 64 -11.15 5.19 3.78
CA GLU A 64 -11.86 6.23 3.03
C GLU A 64 -11.89 7.58 3.77
N GLU A 65 -12.16 7.58 5.08
CA GLU A 65 -12.18 8.79 5.91
C GLU A 65 -10.80 9.48 5.95
N ASN A 66 -9.71 8.70 6.06
CA ASN A 66 -8.36 9.25 6.09
C ASN A 66 -7.90 9.76 4.73
N LEU A 67 -8.25 9.10 3.63
CA LEU A 67 -8.00 9.58 2.28
C LEU A 67 -8.76 10.88 2.00
N GLU A 68 -10.05 10.94 2.33
CA GLU A 68 -10.85 12.17 2.12
C GLU A 68 -10.28 13.35 2.92
N ALA A 69 -9.77 13.13 4.13
CA ALA A 69 -9.11 14.18 4.92
C ALA A 69 -7.85 14.77 4.25
N LYS A 70 -7.31 14.11 3.22
CA LYS A 70 -6.15 14.56 2.43
C LYS A 70 -6.51 15.08 1.04
N SER A 71 -7.78 15.00 0.65
CA SER A 71 -8.25 15.36 -0.69
C SER A 71 -7.86 16.78 -1.11
N GLU A 72 -7.98 17.77 -0.25
CA GLU A 72 -7.67 19.17 -0.59
C GLU A 72 -6.20 19.36 -1.00
N ILE A 73 -5.29 18.60 -0.39
CA ILE A 73 -3.85 18.66 -0.74
C ILE A 73 -3.65 18.10 -2.15
N LEU A 74 -4.18 16.90 -2.42
CA LEU A 74 -4.07 16.26 -3.73
C LEU A 74 -4.74 17.10 -4.82
N ILE A 75 -5.94 17.63 -4.58
CA ILE A 75 -6.65 18.53 -5.50
C ILE A 75 -5.82 19.77 -5.80
N SER A 76 -5.21 20.39 -4.79
CA SER A 76 -4.36 21.57 -4.98
C SER A 76 -3.16 21.27 -5.88
N ASN A 77 -2.51 20.13 -5.66
CA ASN A 77 -1.32 19.75 -6.42
C ASN A 77 -1.68 19.33 -7.87
N ILE A 78 -2.83 18.70 -8.10
CA ILE A 78 -3.33 18.45 -9.46
C ILE A 78 -3.65 19.78 -10.18
N LYS A 79 -4.24 20.76 -9.48
CA LYS A 79 -4.49 22.10 -10.06
C LYS A 79 -3.20 22.81 -10.49
N GLU A 80 -2.08 22.59 -9.82
CA GLU A 80 -0.78 23.18 -10.22
C GLU A 80 -0.36 22.72 -11.63
N LEU A 81 -0.77 21.51 -12.08
CA LEU A 81 -0.45 21.02 -13.42
C LEU A 81 -0.97 21.93 -14.54
N HIS A 82 -2.09 22.65 -14.31
CA HIS A 82 -2.63 23.59 -15.29
C HIS A 82 -1.72 24.81 -15.55
N LYS A 83 -0.74 25.04 -14.68
CA LYS A 83 0.22 26.16 -14.84
C LYS A 83 1.37 25.85 -15.79
N TYR A 84 1.57 24.57 -16.10
CA TYR A 84 2.67 24.13 -16.94
C TYR A 84 2.26 24.01 -18.40
N THR A 85 3.17 24.35 -19.30
CA THR A 85 3.16 23.87 -20.66
C THR A 85 3.84 22.51 -20.69
N ILE A 86 3.09 21.44 -20.93
CA ILE A 86 3.68 20.11 -20.95
C ILE A 86 4.57 19.95 -22.19
N TYR A 87 5.75 19.35 -21.99
CA TYR A 87 6.69 19.09 -23.08
C TYR A 87 6.08 18.20 -24.15
N SER A 88 6.28 18.54 -25.42
CA SER A 88 5.60 17.92 -26.56
C SER A 88 5.90 16.43 -26.76
N LYS A 89 6.91 15.87 -26.08
CA LYS A 89 7.22 14.45 -26.11
C LYS A 89 6.47 13.65 -25.06
N VAL A 90 5.82 14.29 -24.11
CA VAL A 90 4.97 13.64 -23.12
C VAL A 90 3.68 13.22 -23.79
N GLU A 91 3.32 11.95 -23.70
CA GLU A 91 2.16 11.37 -24.34
C GLU A 91 1.06 10.97 -23.37
N LEU A 92 1.42 10.80 -22.07
CA LEU A 92 0.48 10.56 -20.99
C LEU A 92 1.05 10.99 -19.62
N LEU A 93 0.18 11.15 -18.64
CA LEU A 93 0.51 11.37 -17.23
C LEU A 93 0.18 10.10 -16.45
N ASP A 94 1.14 9.62 -15.67
CA ASP A 94 1.01 8.40 -14.87
C ASP A 94 1.14 8.71 -13.39
N PHE A 95 0.05 8.61 -12.65
CA PHE A 95 0.01 8.80 -11.20
C PHE A 95 0.23 7.46 -10.53
N VAL A 96 1.43 7.24 -10.02
CA VAL A 96 1.80 5.97 -9.39
C VAL A 96 1.76 6.12 -7.88
N ALA A 97 1.01 5.27 -7.23
CA ALA A 97 0.94 5.18 -5.78
C ALA A 97 1.97 4.16 -5.27
N PHE A 98 2.74 4.58 -4.29
CA PHE A 98 3.72 3.76 -3.57
C PHE A 98 3.20 3.53 -2.15
N VAL A 99 3.15 2.27 -1.76
CA VAL A 99 2.92 1.86 -0.37
C VAL A 99 4.26 1.33 0.12
N ASP A 100 5.02 2.19 0.82
CA ASP A 100 6.43 1.92 1.14
C ASP A 100 6.59 0.77 2.15
N ASP A 101 5.78 0.76 3.19
CA ASP A 101 5.72 -0.32 4.18
C ASP A 101 4.24 -0.62 4.49
N PRO A 102 3.73 -1.78 4.06
CA PRO A 102 2.36 -2.16 4.35
C PRO A 102 2.01 -2.15 5.83
N SER A 103 3.01 -2.32 6.72
CA SER A 103 2.79 -2.28 8.17
C SER A 103 2.62 -0.86 8.72
N GLU A 104 3.05 0.16 8.01
CA GLU A 104 2.88 1.57 8.39
C GLU A 104 1.61 2.19 7.79
N PHE A 105 1.04 1.57 6.76
CA PHE A 105 -0.16 2.02 6.05
C PHE A 105 -0.05 3.46 5.53
N ASP A 106 1.13 3.79 5.02
CA ASP A 106 1.44 5.07 4.41
C ASP A 106 1.46 4.96 2.89
N LEU A 107 0.83 5.93 2.22
CA LEU A 107 0.71 6.04 0.77
C LEU A 107 1.37 7.33 0.29
N SER A 108 2.17 7.24 -0.75
CA SER A 108 2.69 8.40 -1.49
C SER A 108 2.30 8.29 -2.97
N ILE A 109 1.99 9.41 -3.62
CA ILE A 109 1.64 9.43 -5.04
C ILE A 109 2.59 10.37 -5.77
N THR A 110 3.23 9.85 -6.82
CA THR A 110 4.07 10.61 -7.75
C THR A 110 3.45 10.57 -9.15
N MET A 111 3.37 11.72 -9.81
CA MET A 111 2.99 11.82 -11.21
C MET A 111 4.24 11.80 -12.08
N PHE A 112 4.26 10.94 -13.07
CA PHE A 112 5.31 10.80 -14.08
C PHE A 112 4.83 11.27 -15.44
N SER A 113 5.69 11.97 -16.16
CA SER A 113 5.50 12.33 -17.58
C SER A 113 6.04 11.20 -18.44
N MET A 114 5.19 10.48 -19.18
CA MET A 114 5.58 9.26 -19.89
C MET A 114 5.40 9.40 -21.40
N ASP A 115 6.21 8.65 -22.17
CA ASP A 115 5.94 8.33 -23.57
C ASP A 115 5.15 7.01 -23.71
N ARG A 116 4.75 6.66 -24.93
CA ARG A 116 4.01 5.41 -25.20
C ARG A 116 4.88 4.15 -25.15
N GLN A 117 6.18 4.28 -25.00
CA GLN A 117 7.12 3.17 -24.82
C GLN A 117 7.42 2.91 -23.35
N ALA A 118 6.60 3.48 -22.44
CA ALA A 118 6.78 3.38 -20.99
C ALA A 118 8.11 3.97 -20.49
N ASN A 119 8.67 4.96 -21.18
CA ASN A 119 9.84 5.70 -20.70
C ASN A 119 9.39 7.02 -20.07
N GLU A 120 10.03 7.37 -18.94
CA GLU A 120 9.87 8.70 -18.36
C GLU A 120 10.53 9.75 -19.28
N VAL A 121 9.81 10.82 -19.55
CA VAL A 121 10.24 11.93 -20.41
C VAL A 121 10.74 13.07 -19.54
N PHE A 122 11.94 13.57 -19.84
CA PHE A 122 12.54 14.72 -19.16
C PHE A 122 12.69 15.90 -20.11
N ASN A 123 12.48 17.11 -19.60
CA ASN A 123 12.79 18.32 -20.33
C ASN A 123 14.23 18.76 -19.99
N GLU A 124 15.15 18.49 -20.93
CA GLU A 124 16.56 18.93 -20.81
C GLU A 124 16.76 20.40 -21.22
N GLY A 125 15.68 21.09 -21.62
CA GLY A 125 15.69 22.49 -22.01
C GLY A 125 15.91 23.44 -20.82
N LYS A 126 16.18 24.73 -21.18
CA LYS A 126 16.38 25.80 -20.16
C LYS A 126 15.08 26.51 -19.78
N ASP A 127 14.00 26.24 -20.48
CA ASP A 127 12.71 26.89 -20.23
C ASP A 127 11.97 26.19 -19.11
N SER A 128 11.95 26.80 -17.93
CA SER A 128 11.30 26.29 -16.74
C SER A 128 9.77 26.32 -16.79
N THR A 129 9.18 26.93 -17.82
CA THR A 129 7.72 26.92 -18.04
C THR A 129 7.26 25.67 -18.78
N ILE A 130 8.20 24.94 -19.40
CA ILE A 130 7.92 23.67 -20.07
C ILE A 130 8.26 22.54 -19.11
N PHE A 131 7.25 21.75 -18.77
CA PHE A 131 7.37 20.67 -17.80
C PHE A 131 7.43 19.29 -18.48
N ALA A 132 8.35 18.46 -18.01
CA ALA A 132 8.37 17.01 -18.10
C ALA A 132 9.23 16.46 -16.97
N GLY A 133 9.03 15.20 -16.61
CA GLY A 133 9.65 14.53 -15.48
C GLY A 133 8.60 14.12 -14.46
N SER A 134 8.99 14.02 -13.20
CA SER A 134 8.11 13.59 -12.12
C SER A 134 7.78 14.73 -11.15
N LEU A 135 6.61 14.64 -10.51
CA LEU A 135 6.15 15.52 -9.44
C LEU A 135 5.54 14.69 -8.31
N GLY A 136 5.99 14.90 -7.08
CA GLY A 136 5.31 14.41 -5.89
C GLY A 136 3.95 15.09 -5.76
N MET A 137 2.88 14.28 -5.83
CA MET A 137 1.51 14.77 -5.74
C MET A 137 1.01 14.79 -4.31
N ILE A 138 1.41 13.82 -3.52
CA ILE A 138 1.18 13.76 -2.07
C ILE A 138 2.14 12.74 -1.47
N GLU A 139 2.55 12.96 -0.22
CA GLU A 139 3.52 12.11 0.46
C GLU A 139 3.03 11.74 1.86
N ASN A 140 3.36 10.54 2.33
CA ASN A 140 3.16 10.04 3.68
C ASN A 140 1.70 10.18 4.16
N VAL A 141 0.76 9.76 3.32
CA VAL A 141 -0.65 9.69 3.67
C VAL A 141 -0.91 8.42 4.46
N ARG A 142 -0.98 8.54 5.77
CA ARG A 142 -1.44 7.42 6.59
C ARG A 142 -2.92 7.18 6.33
N TYR A 143 -3.24 6.08 5.64
CA TYR A 143 -4.60 5.79 5.19
C TYR A 143 -5.42 4.95 6.19
N THR A 144 -4.79 4.41 7.25
CA THR A 144 -5.54 3.87 8.39
C THR A 144 -4.89 4.24 9.72
N HIS A 145 -5.71 4.46 10.74
CA HIS A 145 -5.30 4.77 12.11
C HIS A 145 -5.77 3.71 13.12
N LEU A 146 -6.22 2.55 12.65
CA LEU A 146 -6.67 1.46 13.53
C LEU A 146 -5.57 0.90 14.43
N LEU A 147 -4.38 1.44 14.31
CA LEU A 147 -3.14 0.90 14.80
C LEU A 147 -2.63 1.57 16.08
N GLY A 148 -3.49 2.31 16.79
CA GLY A 148 -3.11 2.92 18.06
C GLY A 148 -2.59 1.92 19.11
N ASN A 149 -2.98 0.66 19.01
CA ASN A 149 -2.43 -0.49 19.71
C ASN A 149 -2.57 -1.67 18.74
N GLN A 150 -1.58 -1.88 17.89
CA GLN A 150 -1.49 -3.08 17.05
C GLN A 150 -1.51 -4.29 17.98
N THR A 151 -2.68 -4.86 18.12
CA THR A 151 -2.87 -6.09 18.85
C THR A 151 -2.69 -7.24 17.86
N ASP A 152 -2.28 -8.39 18.37
CA ASP A 152 -2.22 -9.62 17.57
C ASP A 152 -3.57 -9.85 16.84
N ASP A 153 -4.69 -9.47 17.47
CA ASP A 153 -6.05 -9.56 16.90
C ASP A 153 -6.24 -8.77 15.59
N PHE A 154 -5.56 -7.60 15.45
CA PHE A 154 -5.62 -6.83 14.21
C PHE A 154 -4.87 -7.54 13.07
N TRP A 155 -3.69 -8.06 13.35
CA TRP A 155 -2.91 -8.76 12.35
C TRP A 155 -3.55 -10.09 11.94
N ASP A 156 -4.11 -10.84 12.88
CA ASP A 156 -4.89 -12.05 12.59
C ASP A 156 -6.10 -11.72 11.69
N PHE A 157 -6.76 -10.59 11.94
CA PHE A 157 -7.84 -10.09 11.07
C PHE A 157 -7.32 -9.73 9.68
N TYR A 158 -6.23 -8.95 9.60
CA TYR A 158 -5.68 -8.46 8.35
C TYR A 158 -5.19 -9.60 7.46
N GLU A 159 -4.37 -10.50 7.99
CA GLU A 159 -3.87 -11.67 7.27
C GLU A 159 -5.00 -12.59 6.79
N LYS A 160 -6.01 -12.79 7.60
CA LYS A 160 -7.17 -13.63 7.23
C LYS A 160 -7.97 -13.05 6.05
N ASN A 161 -7.99 -11.73 5.90
CA ASN A 161 -8.80 -11.04 4.90
C ASN A 161 -7.93 -10.29 3.86
N GLU A 162 -6.64 -10.58 3.77
CA GLU A 162 -5.65 -9.86 2.99
C GLU A 162 -6.06 -9.65 1.52
N GLU A 163 -6.53 -10.70 0.85
CA GLU A 163 -6.94 -10.63 -0.55
C GLU A 163 -8.14 -9.66 -0.76
N GLU A 164 -9.13 -9.73 0.12
CA GLU A 164 -10.30 -8.85 0.08
C GLU A 164 -9.92 -7.41 0.40
N ILE A 165 -9.07 -7.20 1.40
CA ILE A 165 -8.58 -5.88 1.81
C ILE A 165 -7.76 -5.25 0.69
N ASN A 166 -6.79 -5.95 0.12
CA ASN A 166 -5.93 -5.43 -0.94
C ASN A 166 -6.75 -4.99 -2.16
N LEU A 167 -7.76 -5.77 -2.55
CA LEU A 167 -8.66 -5.42 -3.64
C LEU A 167 -9.50 -4.18 -3.32
N ALA A 168 -10.02 -4.09 -2.11
CA ALA A 168 -10.83 -2.97 -1.65
C ALA A 168 -10.00 -1.69 -1.52
N GLU A 169 -8.76 -1.76 -0.99
CA GLU A 169 -7.82 -0.64 -0.92
C GLU A 169 -7.47 -0.12 -2.32
N LYS A 170 -7.10 -1.00 -3.24
CA LYS A 170 -6.83 -0.64 -4.64
C LYS A 170 -8.00 0.16 -5.24
N GLN A 171 -9.23 -0.31 -5.03
CA GLN A 171 -10.42 0.36 -5.53
C GLN A 171 -10.66 1.70 -4.82
N ALA A 172 -10.46 1.78 -3.50
CA ALA A 172 -10.63 3.01 -2.73
C ALA A 172 -9.61 4.08 -3.15
N PHE A 173 -8.33 3.72 -3.33
CA PHE A 173 -7.30 4.64 -3.80
C PHE A 173 -7.60 5.17 -5.20
N ALA A 174 -7.98 4.30 -6.14
CA ALA A 174 -8.34 4.71 -7.49
C ALA A 174 -9.55 5.65 -7.50
N THR A 175 -10.58 5.34 -6.72
CA THR A 175 -11.78 6.17 -6.60
C THR A 175 -11.45 7.54 -6.01
N TRP A 176 -10.67 7.57 -4.93
CA TRP A 176 -10.24 8.83 -4.31
C TRP A 176 -9.44 9.71 -5.26
N VAL A 177 -8.45 9.15 -5.96
CA VAL A 177 -7.64 9.91 -6.93
C VAL A 177 -8.50 10.41 -8.09
N ALA A 178 -9.42 9.60 -8.60
CA ALA A 178 -10.34 10.00 -9.66
C ALA A 178 -11.28 11.14 -9.25
N ASP A 179 -11.77 11.12 -8.01
CA ASP A 179 -12.59 12.19 -7.46
C ASP A 179 -11.78 13.48 -7.28
N CYS A 180 -10.55 13.39 -6.77
CA CYS A 180 -9.64 14.52 -6.67
C CYS A 180 -9.29 15.08 -8.06
N TRP A 181 -9.01 14.24 -9.05
CA TRP A 181 -8.78 14.60 -10.44
C TRP A 181 -9.97 15.40 -11.02
N LYS A 182 -11.17 14.90 -10.82
CA LYS A 182 -12.40 15.58 -11.26
C LYS A 182 -12.60 16.93 -10.57
N LYS A 183 -12.44 16.99 -9.22
CA LYS A 183 -12.55 18.24 -8.44
C LYS A 183 -11.47 19.26 -8.80
N ALA A 184 -10.34 18.81 -9.31
CA ALA A 184 -9.23 19.65 -9.78
C ALA A 184 -9.35 20.13 -11.23
N ASP A 185 -10.45 19.84 -11.92
CA ASP A 185 -10.64 20.08 -13.35
C ASP A 185 -9.62 19.33 -14.24
N GLY A 186 -9.14 18.18 -13.78
CA GLY A 186 -8.16 17.36 -14.50
C GLY A 186 -8.62 16.94 -15.90
N GLN A 187 -9.95 16.90 -16.14
CA GLN A 187 -10.52 16.63 -17.44
C GLN A 187 -10.13 17.67 -18.52
N ALA A 188 -9.77 18.89 -18.12
CA ALA A 188 -9.30 19.94 -19.02
C ALA A 188 -7.84 19.71 -19.50
N ILE A 189 -7.06 18.90 -18.80
CA ILE A 189 -5.72 18.47 -19.25
C ILE A 189 -5.92 17.58 -20.49
N THR A 190 -5.27 17.90 -21.61
CA THR A 190 -5.52 17.21 -22.89
C THR A 190 -4.92 15.81 -22.98
N LEU A 191 -3.85 15.54 -22.21
CA LEU A 191 -3.18 14.24 -22.19
C LEU A 191 -4.03 13.17 -21.50
N PRO A 192 -3.93 11.90 -21.91
CA PRO A 192 -4.38 10.77 -21.13
C PRO A 192 -3.75 10.80 -19.74
N ALA A 193 -4.52 10.39 -18.73
CA ALA A 193 -4.04 10.34 -17.35
C ALA A 193 -4.51 9.04 -16.69
N TYR A 194 -3.58 8.37 -16.05
CA TYR A 194 -3.80 7.08 -15.42
C TYR A 194 -3.36 7.10 -13.96
N PHE A 195 -3.98 6.25 -13.15
CA PHE A 195 -3.56 5.96 -11.79
C PHE A 195 -3.28 4.47 -11.66
N SER A 196 -2.19 4.09 -11.00
CA SER A 196 -1.85 2.69 -10.68
C SER A 196 -1.20 2.58 -9.33
N LEU A 197 -1.25 1.39 -8.72
CA LEU A 197 -0.32 1.03 -7.66
C LEU A 197 1.02 0.65 -8.31
N HIS A 198 2.11 0.92 -7.62
CA HIS A 198 3.43 0.46 -8.04
C HIS A 198 3.43 -1.07 -8.15
N ASP A 199 4.03 -1.59 -9.19
CA ASP A 199 4.09 -3.02 -9.54
C ASP A 199 2.73 -3.69 -9.88
N ASP A 200 1.66 -2.93 -10.10
CA ASP A 200 0.39 -3.47 -10.60
C ASP A 200 0.36 -3.50 -12.15
N TYR A 201 -0.32 -4.49 -12.70
CA TYR A 201 -0.51 -4.68 -14.16
C TYR A 201 -1.74 -3.97 -14.72
N GLU A 202 -2.51 -3.28 -13.87
CA GLU A 202 -3.70 -2.54 -14.25
C GLU A 202 -3.58 -1.09 -13.82
N SER A 203 -4.14 -0.21 -14.64
CA SER A 203 -4.22 1.22 -14.34
C SER A 203 -5.66 1.70 -14.42
N PHE A 204 -6.00 2.71 -13.64
CA PHE A 204 -7.29 3.36 -13.70
C PHE A 204 -7.22 4.58 -14.62
N ASP A 205 -7.95 4.58 -15.74
CA ASP A 205 -8.06 5.71 -16.66
C ASP A 205 -8.89 6.82 -15.99
N LEU A 206 -8.24 7.88 -15.54
CA LEU A 206 -8.84 9.01 -14.81
C LEU A 206 -9.80 9.83 -15.68
N LYS A 207 -9.70 9.70 -17.00
CA LYS A 207 -10.59 10.40 -17.94
C LYS A 207 -11.84 9.60 -18.29
N LYS A 208 -11.71 8.28 -18.40
CA LYS A 208 -12.81 7.38 -18.75
C LYS A 208 -13.45 6.75 -17.53
N ASN A 209 -12.82 6.87 -16.35
CA ASN A 209 -13.28 6.32 -15.08
C ASN A 209 -13.46 4.79 -15.15
N GLN A 210 -12.42 4.09 -15.62
CA GLN A 210 -12.43 2.64 -15.81
C GLN A 210 -11.03 2.05 -15.66
N TRP A 211 -10.96 0.80 -15.23
CA TRP A 211 -9.72 0.03 -15.24
C TRP A 211 -9.33 -0.35 -16.66
N VAL A 212 -8.04 -0.32 -16.94
CA VAL A 212 -7.42 -0.71 -18.21
C VAL A 212 -6.19 -1.56 -17.93
N THR A 213 -5.85 -2.45 -18.84
CA THR A 213 -4.60 -3.22 -18.78
C THR A 213 -3.41 -2.37 -19.25
N ASP A 214 -2.20 -2.84 -19.00
CA ASP A 214 -0.98 -2.21 -19.51
C ASP A 214 -0.98 -2.10 -21.03
N ASP A 215 -1.46 -3.12 -21.76
CA ASP A 215 -1.57 -3.08 -23.22
C ASP A 215 -2.49 -1.93 -23.68
N GLU A 216 -3.60 -1.71 -22.99
CA GLU A 216 -4.51 -0.62 -23.29
C GLU A 216 -3.95 0.75 -22.91
N LYS A 217 -3.14 0.82 -21.83
CA LYS A 217 -2.48 2.05 -21.40
C LYS A 217 -1.38 2.48 -22.37
N TRP A 218 -0.52 1.54 -22.78
CA TRP A 218 0.70 1.89 -23.51
C TRP A 218 0.54 1.90 -25.04
N PHE A 219 -0.37 1.10 -25.62
CA PHE A 219 -0.46 0.89 -27.06
C PHE A 219 -1.65 1.58 -27.78
N TYR A 220 -2.40 2.44 -27.07
CA TYR A 220 -3.52 3.19 -27.66
C TYR A 220 -3.30 4.69 -27.71
#